data_efa95aaecff64e4ec6ef88d6037106e5
#
_entry.id   efa95aaecff64e4ec6ef88d6037106e5
#
_cell.length_a   1.000
_cell.length_b   1.000
_cell.length_c   1.000
_cell.angle_alpha   90.00
_cell.angle_beta   90.00
_cell.angle_gamma   90.00
#
_symmetry.space_group_name_H-M   'P 1'
#
loop_
_entity.id
_entity.type
_entity.pdbx_description
1 polymer ?
#
loop_
_entity_poly.entity_id
_entity_poly.type
_entity_poly.pdbx_seq_one_letter_code
_entity_poly.pdbx_strand_id
1 'polypeptide(L)'
;MQLLIDAGNTRIKWALTDINHVVGEWHAMGNVVHADLGKVKQAWSALKIERVLISNVAGDAVAWQLRKILVELNVPDASLTWFRAQAECAGVRNAYAQPTQLGSDRFASLIGARHRYVGQRLLVVTCGTATTIDALEADGTFIGGMILPGLATMATSLAVNTALLPSVDKADRARVFADNTHDAIISGCLSAQVGAIMYAYEQRTDPHARCVLSGGAAQYLGPYLPMPFDAVDNLVLLGLDASVRGDAY
;
A
#
# COMPACT_ATOMS: atom_id res chain seq x y z
N MET A 1 -12.88 -18.90 -8.21
CA MET A 1 -12.19 -17.60 -8.29
C MET A 1 -11.53 -17.28 -6.95
N GLN A 2 -10.55 -16.39 -6.95
CA GLN A 2 -9.82 -15.98 -5.77
C GLN A 2 -10.13 -14.54 -5.39
N LEU A 3 -10.46 -14.29 -4.12
CA LEU A 3 -10.63 -12.96 -3.56
C LEU A 3 -9.33 -12.53 -2.87
N LEU A 4 -8.79 -11.39 -3.28
CA LEU A 4 -7.63 -10.74 -2.69
C LEU A 4 -8.13 -9.60 -1.81
N ILE A 5 -7.59 -9.48 -0.59
CA ILE A 5 -7.99 -8.45 0.36
C ILE A 5 -6.75 -7.75 0.92
N ASP A 6 -6.71 -6.42 0.79
CA ASP A 6 -5.78 -5.53 1.45
C ASP A 6 -6.52 -4.79 2.58
N ALA A 7 -6.36 -5.28 3.80
CA ALA A 7 -6.94 -4.68 5.00
C ALA A 7 -5.95 -3.69 5.62
N GLY A 8 -5.94 -2.47 5.11
CA GLY A 8 -5.18 -1.34 5.64
C GLY A 8 -5.87 -0.64 6.83
N ASN A 9 -5.16 0.23 7.54
CA ASN A 9 -5.67 0.90 8.74
C ASN A 9 -6.88 1.83 8.51
N THR A 10 -7.06 2.38 7.32
CA THR A 10 -8.17 3.30 7.01
C THR A 10 -9.24 2.66 6.15
N ARG A 11 -8.86 1.79 5.23
CA ARG A 11 -9.73 1.18 4.22
C ARG A 11 -9.35 -0.26 3.98
N ILE A 12 -10.33 -1.03 3.55
CA ILE A 12 -10.15 -2.36 2.99
C ILE A 12 -10.34 -2.23 1.48
N LYS A 13 -9.34 -2.67 0.72
CA LYS A 13 -9.41 -2.83 -0.74
C LYS A 13 -9.51 -4.30 -1.06
N TRP A 14 -10.20 -4.64 -2.13
CA TRP A 14 -10.33 -6.03 -2.56
C TRP A 14 -10.39 -6.12 -4.07
N ALA A 15 -9.99 -7.27 -4.59
CA ALA A 15 -10.14 -7.62 -5.99
C ALA A 15 -10.50 -9.12 -6.12
N LEU A 16 -11.30 -9.46 -7.12
CA LEU A 16 -11.60 -10.81 -7.51
C LEU A 16 -10.81 -11.14 -8.77
N THR A 17 -10.03 -12.21 -8.75
CA THR A 17 -9.20 -12.65 -9.87
C THR A 17 -9.39 -14.13 -10.19
N ASP A 18 -8.92 -14.55 -11.34
CA ASP A 18 -8.75 -15.95 -11.71
C ASP A 18 -7.26 -16.24 -11.92
N ILE A 19 -6.78 -17.35 -11.39
CA ILE A 19 -5.37 -17.74 -11.50
C ILE A 19 -4.91 -17.95 -12.96
N ASN A 20 -5.86 -18.13 -13.88
CA ASN A 20 -5.58 -18.28 -15.31
C ASN A 20 -5.47 -16.94 -16.07
N HIS A 21 -5.84 -15.82 -15.44
CA HIS A 21 -5.73 -14.49 -16.04
C HIS A 21 -4.34 -13.88 -15.80
N VAL A 22 -4.02 -12.79 -16.49
CA VAL A 22 -2.79 -12.03 -16.26
C VAL A 22 -2.85 -11.37 -14.87
N VAL A 23 -1.72 -11.31 -14.17
CA VAL A 23 -1.61 -10.64 -12.88
C VAL A 23 -2.07 -9.19 -13.01
N GLY A 24 -2.99 -8.79 -12.13
CA GLY A 24 -3.57 -7.45 -12.15
C GLY A 24 -4.81 -7.29 -13.04
N GLU A 25 -5.28 -8.34 -13.70
CA GLU A 25 -6.60 -8.34 -14.35
C GLU A 25 -7.66 -8.78 -13.35
N TRP A 26 -8.60 -7.87 -13.08
CA TRP A 26 -9.64 -8.08 -12.08
C TRP A 26 -11.02 -8.31 -12.73
N HIS A 27 -11.73 -9.33 -12.29
CA HIS A 27 -13.15 -9.52 -12.65
C HIS A 27 -14.04 -8.50 -11.92
N ALA A 28 -13.67 -8.16 -10.70
CA ALA A 28 -14.31 -7.15 -9.88
C ALA A 28 -13.31 -6.60 -8.86
N MET A 29 -13.48 -5.35 -8.47
CA MET A 29 -12.70 -4.72 -7.43
C MET A 29 -13.51 -3.67 -6.69
N GLY A 30 -13.07 -3.33 -5.49
CA GLY A 30 -13.69 -2.27 -4.72
C GLY A 30 -12.89 -1.90 -3.48
N ASN A 31 -13.40 -0.91 -2.78
CA ASN A 31 -12.86 -0.51 -1.48
C ASN A 31 -13.98 -0.05 -0.54
N VAL A 32 -13.72 -0.14 0.76
CA VAL A 32 -14.66 0.26 1.81
C VAL A 32 -13.88 0.81 3.01
N VAL A 33 -14.44 1.80 3.69
CA VAL A 33 -13.93 2.22 5.00
C VAL A 33 -14.39 1.26 6.09
N HIS A 34 -13.65 1.16 7.20
CA HIS A 34 -13.97 0.22 8.27
C HIS A 34 -15.39 0.37 8.84
N ALA A 35 -15.89 1.61 8.95
CA ALA A 35 -17.27 1.88 9.41
C ALA A 35 -18.34 1.23 8.52
N ASP A 36 -18.02 1.00 7.26
CA ASP A 36 -18.92 0.47 6.23
C ASP A 36 -18.63 -0.98 5.85
N LEU A 37 -17.82 -1.70 6.63
CA LEU A 37 -17.36 -3.05 6.30
C LEU A 37 -18.51 -4.02 5.98
N GLY A 38 -19.68 -3.84 6.61
CA GLY A 38 -20.88 -4.62 6.28
C GLY A 38 -21.34 -4.53 4.81
N LYS A 39 -20.99 -3.44 4.11
CA LYS A 39 -21.32 -3.26 2.68
C LYS A 39 -20.57 -4.21 1.76
N VAL A 40 -19.36 -4.70 2.15
CA VAL A 40 -18.63 -5.69 1.35
C VAL A 40 -19.38 -7.01 1.25
N LYS A 41 -20.17 -7.37 2.27
CA LYS A 41 -21.00 -8.59 2.24
C LYS A 41 -21.93 -8.61 1.04
N GLN A 42 -22.60 -7.48 0.76
CA GLN A 42 -23.47 -7.36 -0.40
C GLN A 42 -22.67 -7.46 -1.72
N ALA A 43 -21.51 -6.80 -1.80
CA ALA A 43 -20.65 -6.86 -2.99
C ALA A 43 -20.12 -8.29 -3.23
N TRP A 44 -19.76 -9.01 -2.17
CA TRP A 44 -19.18 -10.34 -2.28
C TRP A 44 -20.23 -11.46 -2.39
N SER A 45 -21.49 -11.25 -1.98
CA SER A 45 -22.54 -12.27 -2.05
C SER A 45 -22.88 -12.75 -3.46
N ALA A 46 -22.62 -11.92 -4.47
CA ALA A 46 -22.82 -12.26 -5.88
C ALA A 46 -21.58 -12.94 -6.51
N LEU A 47 -20.47 -13.09 -5.76
CA LEU A 47 -19.19 -13.60 -6.26
C LEU A 47 -19.02 -15.09 -5.93
N LYS A 48 -18.52 -15.87 -6.88
CA LYS A 48 -18.10 -17.25 -6.62
C LYS A 48 -16.68 -17.28 -6.06
N ILE A 49 -16.57 -17.21 -4.71
CA ILE A 49 -15.28 -17.17 -3.99
C ILE A 49 -14.91 -18.61 -3.60
N GLU A 50 -13.73 -19.06 -4.06
CA GLU A 50 -13.20 -20.39 -3.76
C GLU A 50 -11.98 -20.33 -2.84
N ARG A 51 -11.20 -19.23 -2.93
CA ARG A 51 -10.02 -18.95 -2.12
C ARG A 51 -9.99 -17.49 -1.73
N VAL A 52 -9.40 -17.19 -0.59
CA VAL A 52 -9.21 -15.82 -0.11
C VAL A 52 -7.78 -15.64 0.35
N LEU A 53 -7.10 -14.61 -0.15
CA LEU A 53 -5.77 -14.20 0.31
C LEU A 53 -5.87 -12.81 0.94
N ILE A 54 -5.44 -12.69 2.18
CA ILE A 54 -5.65 -11.48 2.99
C ILE A 54 -4.32 -10.94 3.49
N SER A 55 -3.94 -9.73 3.09
CA SER A 55 -2.97 -8.90 3.80
C SER A 55 -3.72 -8.09 4.84
N ASN A 56 -3.34 -8.19 6.12
CA ASN A 56 -3.98 -7.43 7.20
C ASN A 56 -2.93 -6.74 8.08
N VAL A 57 -2.97 -5.41 8.09
CA VAL A 57 -2.21 -4.54 8.99
C VAL A 57 -3.13 -3.68 9.88
N ALA A 58 -4.44 -3.93 9.84
CA ALA A 58 -5.46 -3.22 10.60
C ALA A 58 -5.81 -3.88 11.97
N GLY A 59 -5.09 -4.95 12.32
CA GLY A 59 -5.22 -5.62 13.62
C GLY A 59 -6.28 -6.72 13.67
N ASP A 60 -6.37 -7.36 14.86
CA ASP A 60 -7.18 -8.58 15.06
C ASP A 60 -8.68 -8.32 14.98
N ALA A 61 -9.17 -7.14 15.36
CA ALA A 61 -10.58 -6.79 15.26
C ALA A 61 -11.07 -6.83 13.80
N VAL A 62 -10.28 -6.32 12.88
CA VAL A 62 -10.60 -6.34 11.44
C VAL A 62 -10.49 -7.77 10.89
N ALA A 63 -9.49 -8.52 11.31
CA ALA A 63 -9.34 -9.93 10.94
C ALA A 63 -10.57 -10.74 11.35
N TRP A 64 -11.06 -10.55 12.57
CA TRP A 64 -12.27 -11.22 13.08
C TRP A 64 -13.51 -10.84 12.27
N GLN A 65 -13.71 -9.56 11.97
CA GLN A 65 -14.85 -9.08 11.19
C GLN A 65 -14.83 -9.66 9.75
N LEU A 66 -13.67 -9.66 9.09
CA LEU A 66 -13.52 -10.26 7.76
C LEU A 66 -13.84 -11.74 7.77
N ARG A 67 -13.29 -12.49 8.74
CA ARG A 67 -13.59 -13.92 8.90
C ARG A 67 -15.09 -14.17 9.10
N LYS A 68 -15.75 -13.40 9.96
CA LYS A 68 -17.20 -13.49 10.19
C LYS A 68 -18.00 -13.29 8.90
N ILE A 69 -17.69 -12.24 8.12
CA ILE A 69 -18.37 -11.96 6.85
C ILE A 69 -18.16 -13.11 5.85
N LEU A 70 -16.95 -13.64 5.74
CA LEU A 70 -16.64 -14.73 4.82
C LEU A 70 -17.36 -16.03 5.20
N VAL A 71 -17.43 -16.35 6.48
CA VAL A 71 -18.21 -17.50 7.00
C VAL A 71 -19.71 -17.34 6.68
N GLU A 72 -20.28 -16.15 6.87
CA GLU A 72 -21.67 -15.84 6.51
C GLU A 72 -21.96 -15.93 5.01
N LEU A 73 -20.91 -15.86 4.17
CA LEU A 73 -20.96 -16.07 2.72
C LEU A 73 -20.64 -17.52 2.32
N ASN A 74 -20.61 -18.46 3.30
CA ASN A 74 -20.28 -19.86 3.12
C ASN A 74 -18.88 -20.11 2.52
N VAL A 75 -17.92 -19.21 2.72
CA VAL A 75 -16.52 -19.44 2.38
C VAL A 75 -15.86 -20.21 3.52
N PRO A 76 -15.36 -21.45 3.28
CA PRO A 76 -14.75 -22.26 4.34
C PRO A 76 -13.50 -21.59 4.92
N ASP A 77 -13.30 -21.69 6.24
CA ASP A 77 -12.12 -21.13 6.91
C ASP A 77 -10.81 -21.72 6.34
N ALA A 78 -10.84 -22.96 5.92
CA ALA A 78 -9.70 -23.61 5.24
C ALA A 78 -9.32 -22.99 3.89
N SER A 79 -10.20 -22.19 3.30
CA SER A 79 -9.93 -21.44 2.05
C SER A 79 -9.31 -20.07 2.30
N LEU A 80 -9.14 -19.64 3.56
CA LEU A 80 -8.57 -18.36 3.94
C LEU A 80 -7.08 -18.49 4.20
N THR A 81 -6.29 -17.68 3.51
CA THR A 81 -4.85 -17.56 3.74
C THR A 81 -4.52 -16.14 4.19
N TRP A 82 -3.87 -16.01 5.33
CA TRP A 82 -3.36 -14.74 5.84
C TRP A 82 -1.95 -14.54 5.31
N PHE A 83 -1.81 -13.62 4.36
CA PHE A 83 -0.51 -13.28 3.78
C PHE A 83 0.37 -12.60 4.83
N ARG A 84 1.61 -13.06 4.93
CA ARG A 84 2.62 -12.52 5.86
C ARG A 84 3.94 -12.38 5.16
N ALA A 85 4.73 -11.41 5.60
CA ALA A 85 6.10 -11.31 5.13
C ALA A 85 6.92 -12.52 5.60
N GLN A 86 7.76 -13.00 4.72
CA GLN A 86 8.67 -14.13 4.90
C GLN A 86 10.05 -13.82 4.31
N ALA A 87 10.98 -14.74 4.41
CA ALA A 87 12.34 -14.53 3.92
C ALA A 87 12.37 -14.36 2.38
N GLU A 88 11.53 -15.11 1.66
CA GLU A 88 11.46 -15.02 0.20
C GLU A 88 10.06 -15.38 -0.31
N CYS A 89 9.56 -14.62 -1.31
CA CYS A 89 8.30 -14.89 -2.00
C CYS A 89 8.27 -14.17 -3.33
N ALA A 90 7.85 -14.86 -4.39
CA ALA A 90 7.61 -14.32 -5.73
C ALA A 90 8.75 -13.41 -6.21
N GLY A 91 10.00 -13.91 -6.13
CA GLY A 91 11.20 -13.21 -6.58
C GLY A 91 11.63 -12.01 -5.74
N VAL A 92 11.05 -11.83 -4.52
CA VAL A 92 11.49 -10.82 -3.54
C VAL A 92 12.13 -11.50 -2.35
N ARG A 93 13.41 -11.20 -2.08
CA ARG A 93 14.13 -11.59 -0.86
C ARG A 93 14.09 -10.47 0.16
N ASN A 94 13.65 -10.78 1.35
CA ASN A 94 13.52 -9.85 2.45
C ASN A 94 14.79 -9.86 3.32
N ALA A 95 15.60 -8.80 3.25
CA ALA A 95 16.86 -8.68 3.99
C ALA A 95 16.69 -8.12 5.41
N TYR A 96 15.47 -7.99 5.95
CA TYR A 96 15.30 -7.68 7.36
C TYR A 96 15.91 -8.78 8.23
N ALA A 97 16.58 -8.39 9.32
CA ALA A 97 17.14 -9.35 10.29
C ALA A 97 16.07 -10.34 10.81
N GLN A 98 14.83 -9.88 10.91
CA GLN A 98 13.66 -10.70 11.21
C GLN A 98 12.61 -10.45 10.13
N PRO A 99 12.53 -11.30 9.09
CA PRO A 99 11.64 -11.09 7.94
C PRO A 99 10.17 -10.90 8.30
N THR A 100 9.70 -11.52 9.38
CA THR A 100 8.30 -11.42 9.85
C THR A 100 7.93 -10.05 10.45
N GLN A 101 8.90 -9.17 10.71
CA GLN A 101 8.65 -7.80 11.16
C GLN A 101 8.21 -6.87 10.03
N LEU A 102 8.46 -7.23 8.78
CA LEU A 102 7.99 -6.45 7.65
C LEU A 102 6.46 -6.55 7.54
N GLY A 103 5.77 -5.42 7.40
CA GLY A 103 4.33 -5.39 7.18
C GLY A 103 3.93 -6.19 5.94
N SER A 104 2.83 -6.94 6.04
CA SER A 104 2.34 -7.75 4.92
C SER A 104 2.00 -6.91 3.68
N ASP A 105 1.46 -5.70 3.88
CA ASP A 105 1.16 -4.72 2.83
C ASP A 105 2.42 -4.23 2.12
N ARG A 106 3.49 -3.91 2.86
CA ARG A 106 4.78 -3.52 2.29
C ARG A 106 5.40 -4.66 1.48
N PHE A 107 5.40 -5.87 2.05
CA PHE A 107 5.95 -7.04 1.35
C PHE A 107 5.17 -7.35 0.07
N ALA A 108 3.83 -7.29 0.12
CA ALA A 108 3.01 -7.44 -1.08
C ALA A 108 3.30 -6.31 -2.09
N SER A 109 3.45 -5.04 -1.66
CA SER A 109 3.79 -3.93 -2.56
C SER A 109 5.13 -4.15 -3.28
N LEU A 110 6.14 -4.68 -2.57
CA LEU A 110 7.43 -5.02 -3.15
C LEU A 110 7.31 -6.12 -4.21
N ILE A 111 6.51 -7.17 -3.93
CA ILE A 111 6.23 -8.25 -4.89
C ILE A 111 5.51 -7.69 -6.13
N GLY A 112 4.50 -6.85 -5.94
CA GLY A 112 3.78 -6.21 -7.05
C GLY A 112 4.68 -5.32 -7.91
N ALA A 113 5.56 -4.55 -7.28
CA ALA A 113 6.54 -3.73 -7.98
C ALA A 113 7.57 -4.60 -8.72
N ARG A 114 8.09 -5.65 -8.09
CA ARG A 114 9.02 -6.61 -8.70
C ARG A 114 8.41 -7.26 -9.94
N HIS A 115 7.15 -7.73 -9.82
CA HIS A 115 6.43 -8.35 -10.94
C HIS A 115 6.31 -7.40 -12.13
N ARG A 116 6.00 -6.12 -11.90
CA ARG A 116 5.80 -5.14 -12.96
C ARG A 116 7.12 -4.66 -13.59
N TYR A 117 8.21 -4.65 -12.83
CA TYR A 117 9.51 -4.08 -13.23
C TYR A 117 10.65 -5.05 -12.96
N VAL A 118 10.57 -6.23 -13.58
CA VAL A 118 11.59 -7.29 -13.44
C VAL A 118 12.98 -6.78 -13.80
N GLY A 119 13.98 -7.09 -12.98
CA GLY A 119 15.38 -6.75 -13.25
C GLY A 119 15.74 -5.27 -13.05
N GLN A 120 14.83 -4.45 -12.49
CA GLN A 120 15.09 -3.03 -12.24
C GLN A 120 15.31 -2.74 -10.75
N ARG A 121 16.14 -1.77 -10.44
CA ARG A 121 16.23 -1.19 -9.10
C ARG A 121 15.05 -0.26 -8.87
N LEU A 122 14.33 -0.46 -7.76
CA LEU A 122 13.11 0.26 -7.48
C LEU A 122 13.21 1.02 -6.15
N LEU A 123 12.60 2.19 -6.12
CA LEU A 123 12.16 2.87 -4.91
C LEU A 123 10.64 2.76 -4.88
N VAL A 124 10.10 1.91 -4.02
CA VAL A 124 8.66 1.67 -3.91
C VAL A 124 8.09 2.56 -2.82
N VAL A 125 7.26 3.51 -3.21
CA VAL A 125 6.68 4.50 -2.30
C VAL A 125 5.17 4.27 -2.21
N THR A 126 4.68 3.95 -1.01
CA THR A 126 3.24 3.76 -0.77
C THR A 126 2.72 4.85 0.16
N CYS A 127 1.84 5.72 -0.36
CA CYS A 127 1.31 6.90 0.31
C CYS A 127 -0.10 6.64 0.84
N GLY A 128 -0.21 6.23 2.10
CA GLY A 128 -1.45 5.91 2.81
C GLY A 128 -1.58 6.64 4.15
N THR A 129 -2.10 5.94 5.16
CA THR A 129 -2.11 6.36 6.57
C THR A 129 -0.69 6.57 7.09
N ALA A 130 0.22 5.69 6.69
CA ALA A 130 1.66 5.91 6.71
C ALA A 130 2.16 6.08 5.28
N THR A 131 3.26 6.78 5.08
CA THR A 131 4.04 6.74 3.85
C THR A 131 5.23 5.82 4.08
N THR A 132 5.36 4.80 3.25
CA THR A 132 6.52 3.89 3.27
C THR A 132 7.36 4.11 2.03
N ILE A 133 8.68 4.04 2.19
CA ILE A 133 9.66 4.22 1.11
C ILE A 133 10.61 3.04 1.19
N ASP A 134 10.52 2.13 0.25
CA ASP A 134 11.15 0.82 0.28
C ASP A 134 12.11 0.64 -0.89
N ALA A 135 13.34 0.20 -0.61
CA ALA A 135 14.38 0.03 -1.61
C ALA A 135 14.51 -1.44 -2.02
N LEU A 136 14.28 -1.72 -3.30
CA LEU A 136 14.39 -3.04 -3.92
C LEU A 136 15.50 -3.05 -4.96
N GLU A 137 16.42 -4.00 -4.86
CA GLU A 137 17.50 -4.18 -5.84
C GLU A 137 17.01 -4.91 -7.11
N ALA A 138 17.79 -4.82 -8.18
CA ALA A 138 17.47 -5.42 -9.46
C ALA A 138 17.35 -6.96 -9.40
N ASP A 139 18.05 -7.59 -8.44
CA ASP A 139 17.95 -9.04 -8.19
C ASP A 139 16.76 -9.46 -7.33
N GLY A 140 15.92 -8.49 -6.92
CA GLY A 140 14.76 -8.73 -6.05
C GLY A 140 15.06 -8.65 -4.55
N THR A 141 16.25 -8.21 -4.14
CA THR A 141 16.56 -8.04 -2.71
C THR A 141 15.96 -6.75 -2.17
N PHE A 142 15.00 -6.85 -1.24
CA PHE A 142 14.56 -5.74 -0.42
C PHE A 142 15.60 -5.45 0.65
N ILE A 143 16.31 -4.33 0.52
CA ILE A 143 17.43 -3.97 1.42
C ILE A 143 17.00 -3.18 2.66
N GLY A 144 15.78 -2.68 2.69
CA GLY A 144 15.23 -1.87 3.78
C GLY A 144 14.39 -0.71 3.31
N GLY A 145 13.84 0.05 4.26
CA GLY A 145 12.99 1.19 3.92
C GLY A 145 12.75 2.11 5.10
N MET A 146 11.96 3.15 4.85
CA MET A 146 11.53 4.14 5.82
C MET A 146 10.01 4.11 5.99
N ILE A 147 9.55 4.49 7.18
CA ILE A 147 8.14 4.67 7.50
C ILE A 147 7.96 6.06 8.09
N LEU A 148 7.06 6.83 7.50
CA LEU A 148 6.67 8.17 7.97
C LEU A 148 5.17 8.20 8.24
N PRO A 149 4.68 9.08 9.13
CA PRO A 149 3.25 9.37 9.15
C PRO A 149 2.81 9.85 7.76
N GLY A 150 1.69 9.36 7.24
CA GLY A 150 1.16 9.81 5.95
C GLY A 150 0.69 11.28 6.00
N LEU A 151 0.43 11.87 4.84
CA LEU A 151 0.12 13.30 4.72
C LEU A 151 -1.04 13.75 5.64
N ALA A 152 -2.16 13.03 5.61
CA ALA A 152 -3.30 13.32 6.49
C ALA A 152 -2.98 13.10 7.97
N THR A 153 -2.21 12.06 8.30
CA THR A 153 -1.78 11.76 9.66
C THR A 153 -0.89 12.87 10.22
N MET A 154 0.05 13.40 9.42
CA MET A 154 0.90 14.53 9.81
C MET A 154 0.05 15.78 10.10
N ALA A 155 -0.85 16.15 9.19
CA ALA A 155 -1.71 17.31 9.35
C ALA A 155 -2.63 17.19 10.59
N THR A 156 -3.24 16.01 10.78
CA THR A 156 -4.10 15.76 11.95
C THR A 156 -3.30 15.77 13.24
N SER A 157 -2.06 15.27 13.26
CA SER A 157 -1.24 15.24 14.47
C SER A 157 -0.94 16.64 15.00
N LEU A 158 -0.78 17.63 14.14
CA LEU A 158 -0.59 19.04 14.53
C LEU A 158 -1.83 19.59 15.21
N ALA A 159 -3.02 19.35 14.65
CA ALA A 159 -4.29 19.82 15.24
C ALA A 159 -4.57 19.17 16.61
N VAL A 160 -4.23 17.88 16.78
CA VAL A 160 -4.47 17.15 18.05
C VAL A 160 -3.48 17.55 19.14
N ASN A 161 -2.22 17.80 18.80
CA ASN A 161 -1.13 18.00 19.76
C ASN A 161 -0.79 19.49 19.99
N THR A 162 -1.53 20.44 19.41
CA THR A 162 -1.33 21.88 19.62
C THR A 162 -2.65 22.56 19.95
N ALA A 163 -2.60 23.59 20.79
CA ALA A 163 -3.79 24.26 21.29
C ALA A 163 -4.48 25.17 20.25
N LEU A 164 -3.76 25.62 19.22
CA LEU A 164 -4.21 26.70 18.33
C LEU A 164 -4.18 26.33 16.85
N LEU A 165 -3.62 25.18 16.46
CA LEU A 165 -3.57 24.82 15.05
C LEU A 165 -4.88 24.17 14.59
N PRO A 166 -5.45 24.61 13.45
CA PRO A 166 -6.70 24.08 12.94
C PRO A 166 -6.52 22.66 12.35
N SER A 167 -7.61 21.90 12.29
CA SER A 167 -7.68 20.70 11.45
C SER A 167 -7.69 21.10 9.99
N VAL A 168 -6.92 20.39 9.17
CA VAL A 168 -6.72 20.68 7.75
C VAL A 168 -7.12 19.48 6.92
N ASP A 169 -8.12 19.63 6.06
CA ASP A 169 -8.68 18.51 5.31
C ASP A 169 -8.13 18.35 3.88
N LYS A 170 -7.81 19.45 3.18
CA LYS A 170 -7.32 19.44 1.78
C LYS A 170 -6.52 20.68 1.44
N ALA A 171 -5.56 20.52 0.50
CA ALA A 171 -4.91 21.62 -0.20
C ALA A 171 -5.09 21.45 -1.71
N ASP A 172 -5.64 22.44 -2.35
CA ASP A 172 -5.73 22.44 -3.82
C ASP A 172 -4.38 22.79 -4.48
N ARG A 173 -3.57 23.64 -3.88
CA ARG A 173 -2.17 23.93 -4.26
C ARG A 173 -1.41 24.54 -3.09
N ALA A 174 -0.39 23.86 -2.60
CA ALA A 174 0.48 24.43 -1.57
C ALA A 174 1.58 25.29 -2.21
N ARG A 175 1.71 26.54 -1.74
CA ARG A 175 2.93 27.33 -1.97
C ARG A 175 3.96 26.91 -0.93
N VAL A 176 5.24 26.87 -1.29
CA VAL A 176 6.31 26.52 -0.34
C VAL A 176 6.27 27.42 0.90
N PHE A 177 6.09 28.71 0.70
CA PHE A 177 5.90 29.69 1.77
C PHE A 177 4.47 30.22 1.70
N ALA A 178 3.66 29.74 2.64
CA ALA A 178 2.26 30.14 2.73
C ALA A 178 2.11 31.43 3.57
N ASP A 179 1.03 32.16 3.35
CA ASP A 179 0.69 33.41 4.01
C ASP A 179 -0.39 33.29 5.09
N ASN A 180 -0.79 32.03 5.39
CA ASN A 180 -1.74 31.71 6.44
C ASN A 180 -1.42 30.34 7.06
N THR A 181 -1.93 30.09 8.29
CA THR A 181 -1.60 28.90 9.08
C THR A 181 -2.10 27.59 8.44
N HIS A 182 -3.29 27.60 7.83
CA HIS A 182 -3.85 26.42 7.17
C HIS A 182 -2.93 25.92 6.05
N ASP A 183 -2.57 26.81 5.13
CA ASP A 183 -1.72 26.45 4.00
C ASP A 183 -0.27 26.19 4.43
N ALA A 184 0.21 26.83 5.51
CA ALA A 184 1.52 26.56 6.08
C ALA A 184 1.64 25.13 6.62
N ILE A 185 0.60 24.62 7.30
CA ILE A 185 0.54 23.21 7.75
C ILE A 185 0.64 22.26 6.56
N ILE A 186 -0.17 22.50 5.53
CA ILE A 186 -0.19 21.66 4.33
C ILE A 186 1.16 21.70 3.61
N SER A 187 1.70 22.90 3.41
CA SER A 187 3.01 23.09 2.78
C SER A 187 4.10 22.33 3.52
N GLY A 188 4.13 22.44 4.85
CA GLY A 188 5.09 21.75 5.70
C GLY A 188 4.98 20.22 5.59
N CYS A 189 3.75 19.69 5.65
CA CYS A 189 3.50 18.25 5.52
C CYS A 189 3.90 17.71 4.13
N LEU A 190 3.54 18.42 3.06
CA LEU A 190 3.92 18.08 1.69
C LEU A 190 5.44 18.12 1.52
N SER A 191 6.08 19.20 1.98
CA SER A 191 7.55 19.36 1.88
C SER A 191 8.30 18.25 2.63
N ALA A 192 7.82 17.83 3.80
CA ALA A 192 8.41 16.75 4.57
C ALA A 192 8.29 15.40 3.82
N GLN A 193 7.14 15.10 3.21
CA GLN A 193 6.93 13.89 2.43
C GLN A 193 7.80 13.87 1.16
N VAL A 194 7.74 14.94 0.39
CA VAL A 194 8.52 15.09 -0.84
C VAL A 194 10.01 15.03 -0.54
N GLY A 195 10.46 15.74 0.50
CA GLY A 195 11.85 15.74 0.95
C GLY A 195 12.35 14.34 1.35
N ALA A 196 11.54 13.56 2.07
CA ALA A 196 11.90 12.20 2.43
C ALA A 196 12.02 11.27 1.20
N ILE A 197 11.09 11.39 0.24
CA ILE A 197 11.12 10.60 -1.00
C ILE A 197 12.35 10.99 -1.84
N MET A 198 12.61 12.30 -1.99
CA MET A 198 13.77 12.79 -2.71
C MET A 198 15.08 12.33 -2.07
N TYR A 199 15.19 12.47 -0.73
CA TYR A 199 16.37 12.01 -0.01
C TYR A 199 16.63 10.52 -0.25
N ALA A 200 15.58 9.68 -0.16
CA ALA A 200 15.70 8.26 -0.45
C ALA A 200 16.09 7.98 -1.91
N TYR A 201 15.54 8.73 -2.85
CA TYR A 201 15.85 8.58 -4.27
C TYR A 201 17.31 8.94 -4.56
N GLU A 202 17.82 10.01 -3.97
CA GLU A 202 19.22 10.45 -4.11
C GLU A 202 20.22 9.45 -3.51
N GLN A 203 19.82 8.70 -2.47
CA GLN A 203 20.65 7.61 -1.92
C GLN A 203 20.76 6.40 -2.87
N ARG A 204 19.90 6.33 -3.88
CA ARG A 204 20.01 5.33 -4.94
C ARG A 204 21.03 5.82 -5.96
N THR A 205 22.28 5.41 -5.80
CA THR A 205 23.43 5.84 -6.65
C THR A 205 23.30 5.44 -8.12
N ASP A 206 22.31 4.62 -8.47
CA ASP A 206 22.01 4.22 -9.84
C ASP A 206 21.05 5.23 -10.48
N PRO A 207 21.48 5.96 -11.54
CA PRO A 207 20.63 6.91 -12.26
C PRO A 207 19.42 6.24 -12.95
N HIS A 208 19.42 4.91 -13.06
CA HIS A 208 18.33 4.13 -13.65
C HIS A 208 17.36 3.57 -12.59
N ALA A 209 17.55 3.91 -11.30
CA ALA A 209 16.59 3.52 -10.28
C ALA A 209 15.22 4.14 -10.57
N ARG A 210 14.19 3.30 -10.63
CA ARG A 210 12.83 3.72 -10.92
C ARG A 210 12.06 3.98 -9.62
N CYS A 211 11.38 5.12 -9.53
CA CYS A 211 10.43 5.39 -8.45
C CYS A 211 9.04 4.89 -8.84
N VAL A 212 8.45 4.04 -7.99
CA VAL A 212 7.09 3.54 -8.13
C VAL A 212 6.25 4.17 -7.02
N LEU A 213 5.25 4.97 -7.37
CA LEU A 213 4.41 5.71 -6.45
C LEU A 213 3.01 5.09 -6.40
N SER A 214 2.54 4.73 -5.21
CA SER A 214 1.24 4.10 -4.99
C SER A 214 0.53 4.69 -3.76
N GLY A 215 -0.75 4.33 -3.59
CA GLY A 215 -1.55 4.73 -2.44
C GLY A 215 -2.41 5.96 -2.69
N GLY A 216 -3.40 6.16 -1.81
CA GLY A 216 -4.43 7.21 -2.00
C GLY A 216 -3.91 8.65 -1.97
N ALA A 217 -2.78 8.89 -1.29
CA ALA A 217 -2.16 10.21 -1.24
C ALA A 217 -1.14 10.46 -2.36
N ALA A 218 -0.83 9.47 -3.20
CA ALA A 218 0.12 9.59 -4.30
C ALA A 218 -0.24 10.75 -5.26
N GLN A 219 -1.52 10.93 -5.57
CA GLN A 219 -2.01 12.01 -6.43
C GLN A 219 -1.71 13.42 -5.89
N TYR A 220 -1.56 13.58 -4.57
CA TYR A 220 -1.24 14.86 -3.94
C TYR A 220 0.26 15.12 -3.86
N LEU A 221 1.09 14.07 -3.80
CA LEU A 221 2.54 14.16 -3.71
C LEU A 221 3.21 14.21 -5.09
N GLY A 222 2.70 13.44 -6.04
CA GLY A 222 3.27 13.32 -7.37
C GLY A 222 3.57 14.66 -8.07
N PRO A 223 2.64 15.65 -8.06
CA PRO A 223 2.91 16.96 -8.68
C PRO A 223 4.09 17.76 -8.11
N TYR A 224 4.59 17.39 -6.92
CA TYR A 224 5.70 18.06 -6.24
C TYR A 224 7.01 17.28 -6.31
N LEU A 225 6.99 16.05 -6.87
CA LEU A 225 8.21 15.25 -7.06
C LEU A 225 8.98 15.73 -8.30
N PRO A 226 10.24 16.18 -8.15
CA PRO A 226 11.04 16.69 -9.29
C PRO A 226 11.66 15.58 -10.13
N MET A 227 11.62 14.32 -9.67
CA MET A 227 12.15 13.18 -10.39
C MET A 227 11.02 12.39 -11.09
N PRO A 228 11.32 11.61 -12.15
CA PRO A 228 10.34 10.76 -12.80
C PRO A 228 9.87 9.64 -11.87
N PHE A 229 8.59 9.33 -11.94
CA PHE A 229 7.98 8.22 -11.23
C PHE A 229 6.88 7.56 -12.06
N ASP A 230 6.59 6.30 -11.76
CA ASP A 230 5.43 5.59 -12.30
C ASP A 230 4.35 5.51 -11.22
N ALA A 231 3.17 6.01 -11.50
CA ALA A 231 2.00 5.83 -10.63
C ALA A 231 1.39 4.44 -10.87
N VAL A 232 1.30 3.64 -9.81
CA VAL A 232 0.72 2.29 -9.87
C VAL A 232 -0.34 2.14 -8.79
N ASP A 233 -1.58 2.00 -9.23
CA ASP A 233 -2.69 1.78 -8.31
C ASP A 233 -2.72 0.34 -7.78
N ASN A 234 -3.23 0.19 -6.54
CA ASN A 234 -3.50 -1.11 -5.93
C ASN A 234 -2.29 -2.08 -5.90
N LEU A 235 -1.10 -1.54 -5.67
CA LEU A 235 0.17 -2.27 -5.71
C LEU A 235 0.18 -3.48 -4.74
N VAL A 236 -0.48 -3.36 -3.57
CA VAL A 236 -0.65 -4.47 -2.61
C VAL A 236 -1.44 -5.60 -3.24
N LEU A 237 -2.59 -5.32 -3.87
CA LEU A 237 -3.41 -6.34 -4.53
C LEU A 237 -2.67 -7.00 -5.69
N LEU A 238 -1.90 -6.22 -6.45
CA LEU A 238 -1.04 -6.73 -7.51
C LEU A 238 -0.01 -7.73 -6.95
N GLY A 239 0.60 -7.40 -5.82
CA GLY A 239 1.56 -8.27 -5.16
C GLY A 239 0.93 -9.53 -4.56
N LEU A 240 -0.26 -9.42 -3.98
CA LEU A 240 -1.01 -10.59 -3.52
C LEU A 240 -1.34 -11.53 -4.68
N ASP A 241 -1.77 -10.99 -5.83
CA ASP A 241 -2.05 -11.79 -7.02
C ASP A 241 -0.78 -12.48 -7.55
N ALA A 242 0.33 -11.76 -7.66
CA ALA A 242 1.61 -12.32 -8.09
C ALA A 242 2.12 -13.41 -7.14
N SER A 243 1.93 -13.25 -5.81
CA SER A 243 2.44 -14.18 -4.80
C SER A 243 1.84 -15.59 -4.86
N VAL A 244 0.66 -15.77 -5.44
CA VAL A 244 -0.02 -17.07 -5.53
C VAL A 244 0.22 -17.82 -6.83
N ARG A 245 0.88 -17.18 -7.80
CA ARG A 245 1.12 -17.77 -9.13
C ARG A 245 2.47 -18.46 -9.26
N GLY A 246 3.30 -18.44 -8.20
CA GLY A 246 4.66 -18.97 -8.21
C GLY A 246 5.64 -18.09 -9.00
N ASP A 247 6.92 -18.45 -8.91
CA ASP A 247 8.00 -17.74 -9.61
C ASP A 247 7.91 -18.02 -11.12
N ALA A 248 7.13 -17.22 -11.82
CA ALA A 248 7.13 -17.16 -13.28
C ALA A 248 8.16 -16.09 -13.74
N TYR A 249 9.43 -16.24 -13.33
CA TYR A 249 10.55 -15.38 -13.73
C TYR A 249 11.70 -16.20 -14.30
#